data_2364cb310b23040e23aa5e03c91fde67
#
_entry.id   2364cb310b23040e23aa5e03c91fde67
#
_cell.length_a   1.000
_cell.length_b   1.000
_cell.length_c   1.000
_cell.angle_alpha   90.00
_cell.angle_beta   90.00
_cell.angle_gamma   90.00
#
_symmetry.space_group_name_H-M   'P 1'
#
loop_
_entity.id
_entity.type
_entity.pdbx_description
1 polymer ?
#
loop_
_entity_poly.entity_id
_entity_poly.type
_entity_poly.pdbx_seq_one_letter_code
_entity_poly.pdbx_strand_id
1 'polypeptide(L)'
;PSSELISYYGAHDTSLKVRNQIAWTDDIKKHVWTEIVAEKIRKQALHLNYWNRGEAEQLYEYINEIEFGDATNREGHAAKVYFNALFGMDFTRSAENVTNAALNYGYSLLLSTFNRCVVANGYITQLGLFHDNVFNQFNLACDLMEPFRPIVDMKVKKMGFSFFEKEQKYEMISLLKEEVIIGNRNEYLTNAIKI
;
A
#
# COMPACT_ATOMS: atom_id res chain seq x y z
N PRO A 1 -0.60 -23.94 -7.08
CA PRO A 1 -0.57 -22.95 -8.12
C PRO A 1 -1.64 -21.89 -7.85
N SER A 2 -1.22 -20.61 -7.85
CA SER A 2 -2.16 -19.51 -7.80
C SER A 2 -2.93 -19.47 -9.12
N SER A 3 -4.25 -19.62 -9.07
CA SER A 3 -5.10 -19.44 -10.25
C SER A 3 -5.67 -18.02 -10.23
N GLU A 4 -5.47 -17.29 -11.30
CA GLU A 4 -6.16 -16.03 -11.54
C GLU A 4 -7.45 -16.28 -12.31
N LEU A 5 -8.56 -15.71 -11.82
CA LEU A 5 -9.78 -15.59 -12.58
C LEU A 5 -9.69 -14.31 -13.43
N ILE A 6 -9.25 -14.45 -14.67
CA ILE A 6 -9.26 -13.34 -15.62
C ILE A 6 -10.68 -13.26 -16.21
N SER A 7 -11.34 -12.11 -16.04
CA SER A 7 -12.62 -11.85 -16.68
C SER A 7 -12.42 -11.81 -18.20
N TYR A 8 -13.05 -12.74 -18.93
CA TYR A 8 -13.01 -12.74 -20.40
C TYR A 8 -13.67 -11.50 -21.01
N TYR A 9 -14.57 -10.87 -20.26
CA TYR A 9 -15.25 -9.61 -20.61
C TYR A 9 -14.64 -8.41 -19.84
N GLY A 10 -13.31 -8.35 -19.78
CA GLY A 10 -12.58 -7.22 -19.21
C GLY A 10 -12.94 -5.88 -19.84
N ALA A 11 -12.34 -4.81 -19.37
CA ALA A 11 -12.59 -3.46 -19.87
C ALA A 11 -12.59 -3.41 -21.40
N HIS A 12 -13.52 -2.65 -21.99
CA HIS A 12 -13.73 -2.56 -23.45
C HIS A 12 -12.48 -2.17 -24.27
N ASP A 13 -11.48 -1.59 -23.61
CA ASP A 13 -10.29 -1.01 -24.21
C ASP A 13 -8.97 -1.63 -23.71
N THR A 14 -9.01 -2.89 -23.27
CA THR A 14 -7.84 -3.60 -22.69
C THR A 14 -6.60 -3.50 -23.58
N SER A 15 -6.74 -3.72 -24.90
CA SER A 15 -5.60 -3.64 -25.84
C SER A 15 -4.99 -2.24 -25.87
N LEU A 16 -5.80 -1.18 -25.77
CA LEU A 16 -5.31 0.20 -25.72
C LEU A 16 -4.60 0.47 -24.41
N LYS A 17 -5.17 0.03 -23.28
CA LYS A 17 -4.56 0.18 -21.94
C LYS A 17 -3.21 -0.51 -21.86
N VAL A 18 -3.10 -1.74 -22.34
CA VAL A 18 -1.83 -2.47 -22.38
C VAL A 18 -0.79 -1.73 -23.22
N ARG A 19 -1.15 -1.25 -24.41
CA ARG A 19 -0.23 -0.46 -25.26
C ARG A 19 0.21 0.82 -24.58
N ASN A 20 -0.71 1.53 -23.94
CA ASN A 20 -0.40 2.75 -23.21
C ASN A 20 0.49 2.46 -22.00
N GLN A 21 0.24 1.38 -21.27
CA GLN A 21 1.07 0.97 -20.12
C GLN A 21 2.50 0.67 -20.54
N ILE A 22 2.69 -0.07 -21.64
CA ILE A 22 4.03 -0.36 -22.19
C ILE A 22 4.74 0.93 -22.63
N ALA A 23 3.98 1.93 -23.08
CA ALA A 23 4.49 3.22 -23.53
C ALA A 23 4.73 4.23 -22.40
N TRP A 24 4.46 3.91 -21.14
CA TRP A 24 4.74 4.81 -20.02
C TRP A 24 6.23 5.12 -19.95
N THR A 25 6.56 6.39 -20.05
CA THR A 25 7.94 6.87 -19.93
C THR A 25 8.40 6.81 -18.48
N ASP A 26 9.72 6.77 -18.27
CA ASP A 26 10.30 6.82 -16.93
C ASP A 26 9.87 8.09 -16.16
N ASP A 27 9.72 9.21 -16.85
CA ASP A 27 9.26 10.45 -16.23
C ASP A 27 7.82 10.35 -15.72
N ILE A 28 6.91 9.74 -16.49
CA ILE A 28 5.54 9.49 -16.04
C ILE A 28 5.53 8.57 -14.83
N LYS A 29 6.27 7.47 -14.87
CA LYS A 29 6.38 6.53 -13.77
C LYS A 29 6.91 7.19 -12.51
N LYS A 30 7.99 7.94 -12.60
CA LYS A 30 8.59 8.68 -11.48
C LYS A 30 7.66 9.73 -10.92
N HIS A 31 6.93 10.46 -11.78
CA HIS A 31 5.95 11.45 -11.31
C HIS A 31 4.87 10.80 -10.45
N VAL A 32 4.25 9.74 -10.96
CA VAL A 32 3.21 9.02 -10.22
C VAL A 32 3.77 8.39 -8.93
N TRP A 33 4.99 7.84 -8.98
CA TRP A 33 5.63 7.27 -7.81
C TRP A 33 5.90 8.32 -6.72
N THR A 34 6.34 9.52 -7.10
CA THR A 34 6.51 10.64 -6.15
C THR A 34 5.23 10.92 -5.38
N GLU A 35 4.09 10.98 -6.07
CA GLU A 35 2.78 11.23 -5.43
C GLU A 35 2.35 10.06 -4.52
N ILE A 36 2.59 8.82 -4.94
CA ILE A 36 2.32 7.62 -4.14
C ILE A 36 3.11 7.66 -2.83
N VAL A 37 4.40 7.97 -2.90
CA VAL A 37 5.27 8.07 -1.72
C VAL A 37 4.82 9.20 -0.80
N ALA A 38 4.55 10.39 -1.36
CA ALA A 38 4.08 11.53 -0.58
C ALA A 38 2.79 11.22 0.19
N GLU A 39 1.81 10.57 -0.47
CA GLU A 39 0.55 10.20 0.18
C GLU A 39 0.74 9.11 1.24
N LYS A 40 1.59 8.11 0.98
CA LYS A 40 1.95 7.10 1.98
C LYS A 40 2.52 7.74 3.24
N ILE A 41 3.53 8.61 3.09
CA ILE A 41 4.18 9.28 4.23
C ILE A 41 3.18 10.17 4.95
N ARG A 42 2.30 10.88 4.24
CA ARG A 42 1.23 11.69 4.84
C ARG A 42 0.29 10.85 5.70
N LYS A 43 -0.14 9.67 5.23
CA LYS A 43 -0.99 8.76 6.01
C LYS A 43 -0.25 8.22 7.24
N GLN A 44 1.04 7.91 7.12
CA GLN A 44 1.87 7.52 8.26
C GLN A 44 1.96 8.63 9.31
N ALA A 45 2.19 9.88 8.90
CA ALA A 45 2.22 11.04 9.79
C ALA A 45 0.88 11.24 10.52
N LEU A 46 -0.25 11.14 9.80
CA LEU A 46 -1.58 11.21 10.41
C LEU A 46 -1.81 10.10 11.45
N HIS A 47 -1.29 8.90 11.23
CA HIS A 47 -1.38 7.83 12.21
C HIS A 47 -0.54 8.11 13.45
N LEU A 48 0.68 8.64 13.29
CA LEU A 48 1.51 9.04 14.42
C LEU A 48 0.83 10.14 15.25
N ASN A 49 0.21 11.12 14.60
CA ASN A 49 -0.60 12.14 15.27
C ASN A 49 -1.77 11.52 16.06
N TYR A 50 -2.49 10.56 15.48
CA TYR A 50 -3.57 9.85 16.19
C TYR A 50 -3.07 9.18 17.48
N TRP A 51 -1.84 8.68 17.49
CA TRP A 51 -1.22 8.05 18.65
C TRP A 51 -0.39 9.03 19.50
N ASN A 52 -0.50 10.35 19.26
CA ASN A 52 0.28 11.40 19.95
C ASN A 52 1.80 11.15 19.91
N ARG A 53 2.32 10.76 18.75
CA ARG A 53 3.74 10.53 18.52
C ARG A 53 4.37 11.76 17.87
N GLY A 54 5.40 12.35 18.53
CA GLY A 54 6.07 13.56 18.06
C GLY A 54 6.80 13.40 16.71
N GLU A 55 7.14 12.17 16.33
CA GLU A 55 7.82 11.86 15.09
C GLU A 55 6.96 12.16 13.83
N ALA A 56 5.67 12.48 14.01
CA ALA A 56 4.80 12.92 12.93
C ALA A 56 5.34 14.15 12.18
N GLU A 57 5.90 15.12 12.91
CA GLU A 57 6.48 16.34 12.32
C GLU A 57 7.65 16.01 11.38
N GLN A 58 8.52 15.09 11.77
CA GLN A 58 9.62 14.63 10.93
C GLN A 58 9.13 13.98 9.62
N LEU A 59 8.00 13.27 9.67
CA LEU A 59 7.40 12.68 8.48
C LEU A 59 6.86 13.78 7.53
N TYR A 60 6.29 14.85 8.06
CA TYR A 60 5.87 16.00 7.23
C TYR A 60 7.06 16.71 6.59
N GLU A 61 8.19 16.83 7.30
CA GLU A 61 9.42 17.35 6.72
C GLU A 61 9.90 16.47 5.55
N TYR A 62 9.89 15.15 5.71
CA TYR A 62 10.27 14.22 4.65
C TYR A 62 9.40 14.37 3.39
N ILE A 63 8.10 14.68 3.50
CA ILE A 63 7.25 14.92 2.33
C ILE A 63 7.79 16.10 1.50
N ASN A 64 8.24 17.17 2.17
CA ASN A 64 8.79 18.35 1.49
C ASN A 64 10.17 18.09 0.87
N GLU A 65 10.86 17.04 1.30
CA GLU A 65 12.19 16.65 0.84
C GLU A 65 12.17 15.54 -0.22
N ILE A 66 10.98 15.07 -0.65
CA ILE A 66 10.87 14.04 -1.69
C ILE A 66 11.38 14.61 -3.00
N GLU A 67 12.43 14.03 -3.51
CA GLU A 67 12.93 14.31 -4.86
C GLU A 67 12.13 13.52 -5.91
N PHE A 68 12.20 13.97 -7.16
CA PHE A 68 11.50 13.34 -8.26
C PHE A 68 11.81 11.84 -8.38
N GLY A 69 10.77 11.01 -8.33
CA GLY A 69 10.89 9.56 -8.30
C GLY A 69 11.41 8.99 -6.99
N ASP A 70 11.37 9.79 -5.91
CA ASP A 70 11.92 9.45 -4.58
C ASP A 70 13.41 9.05 -4.64
N ALA A 71 14.20 9.80 -5.41
CA ALA A 71 15.61 9.49 -5.68
C ALA A 71 16.46 9.40 -4.40
N THR A 72 16.07 10.07 -3.32
CA THR A 72 16.73 10.04 -2.00
C THR A 72 16.14 9.01 -1.03
N ASN A 73 15.20 8.15 -1.49
CA ASN A 73 14.58 7.09 -0.68
C ASN A 73 13.93 7.62 0.62
N ARG A 74 13.16 8.69 0.52
CA ARG A 74 12.40 9.24 1.66
C ARG A 74 11.33 8.26 2.14
N GLU A 75 10.80 7.44 1.25
CA GLU A 75 9.89 6.34 1.59
C GLU A 75 10.51 5.40 2.63
N GLY A 76 11.72 4.93 2.40
CA GLY A 76 12.42 4.02 3.31
C GLY A 76 12.79 4.70 4.64
N HIS A 77 13.21 5.97 4.61
CA HIS A 77 13.50 6.75 5.82
C HIS A 77 12.25 6.97 6.68
N ALA A 78 11.16 7.39 6.05
CA ALA A 78 9.88 7.59 6.72
C ALA A 78 9.33 6.28 7.31
N ALA A 79 9.42 5.17 6.57
CA ALA A 79 8.99 3.87 7.06
C ALA A 79 9.74 3.45 8.33
N LYS A 80 11.05 3.67 8.40
CA LYS A 80 11.85 3.36 9.58
C LYS A 80 11.41 4.18 10.80
N VAL A 81 11.27 5.49 10.65
CA VAL A 81 10.80 6.39 11.73
C VAL A 81 9.39 5.98 12.17
N TYR A 82 8.49 5.79 11.22
CA TYR A 82 7.10 5.42 11.46
C TYR A 82 6.95 4.10 12.23
N PHE A 83 7.59 3.04 11.78
CA PHE A 83 7.47 1.74 12.44
C PHE A 83 8.09 1.73 13.82
N ASN A 84 9.21 2.43 14.02
CA ASN A 84 9.85 2.57 15.33
C ASN A 84 8.96 3.36 16.30
N ALA A 85 8.36 4.46 15.85
CA ALA A 85 7.45 5.26 16.67
C ALA A 85 6.16 4.48 17.01
N LEU A 86 5.67 3.65 16.08
CA LEU A 86 4.42 2.92 16.23
C LEU A 86 4.56 1.64 17.07
N PHE A 87 5.61 0.84 16.85
CA PHE A 87 5.78 -0.49 17.44
C PHE A 87 6.97 -0.61 18.40
N GLY A 88 7.81 0.40 18.51
CA GLY A 88 8.99 0.44 19.39
C GLY A 88 10.30 0.48 18.62
N MET A 89 11.35 1.00 19.28
CA MET A 89 12.67 1.27 18.65
C MET A 89 13.36 0.02 18.11
N ASP A 90 13.09 -1.15 18.69
CA ASP A 90 13.68 -2.43 18.29
C ASP A 90 12.86 -3.13 17.19
N PHE A 91 11.78 -2.52 16.72
CA PHE A 91 10.92 -3.11 15.70
C PHE A 91 11.60 -3.09 14.33
N THR A 92 11.66 -4.26 13.69
CA THR A 92 12.10 -4.42 12.30
C THR A 92 11.10 -5.23 11.51
N ARG A 93 10.88 -4.85 10.24
CA ARG A 93 9.95 -5.55 9.35
C ARG A 93 10.43 -6.95 8.95
N SER A 94 11.70 -7.26 9.13
CA SER A 94 12.30 -8.56 8.85
C SER A 94 12.22 -9.55 10.01
N ALA A 95 11.84 -9.10 11.22
CA ALA A 95 11.76 -9.98 12.39
C ALA A 95 10.56 -10.92 12.29
N GLU A 96 10.77 -12.17 12.68
CA GLU A 96 9.70 -13.17 12.82
C GLU A 96 8.97 -12.95 14.14
N ASN A 97 7.87 -12.21 14.11
CA ASN A 97 7.04 -11.94 15.27
C ASN A 97 5.56 -11.83 14.88
N VAL A 98 4.70 -11.81 15.88
CA VAL A 98 3.24 -11.78 15.73
C VAL A 98 2.78 -10.52 14.99
N THR A 99 3.38 -9.36 15.30
CA THR A 99 3.06 -8.09 14.64
C THR A 99 3.34 -8.16 13.14
N ASN A 100 4.53 -8.63 12.75
CA ASN A 100 4.88 -8.79 11.34
C ASN A 100 4.01 -9.84 10.63
N ALA A 101 3.63 -10.93 11.31
CA ALA A 101 2.70 -11.91 10.75
C ALA A 101 1.34 -11.27 10.42
N ALA A 102 0.82 -10.44 11.33
CA ALA A 102 -0.44 -9.72 11.11
C ALA A 102 -0.34 -8.65 10.01
N LEU A 103 0.74 -7.86 9.99
CA LEU A 103 1.01 -6.88 8.93
C LEU A 103 1.10 -7.56 7.56
N ASN A 104 1.85 -8.66 7.45
CA ASN A 104 1.99 -9.41 6.20
C ASN A 104 0.65 -9.97 5.72
N TYR A 105 -0.17 -10.49 6.65
CA TYR A 105 -1.52 -10.96 6.31
C TYR A 105 -2.41 -9.83 5.78
N GLY A 106 -2.45 -8.69 6.48
CA GLY A 106 -3.22 -7.53 6.04
C GLY A 106 -2.75 -6.98 4.69
N TYR A 107 -1.45 -6.88 4.47
CA TYR A 107 -0.90 -6.47 3.17
C TYR A 107 -1.24 -7.46 2.05
N SER A 108 -1.30 -8.76 2.35
CA SER A 108 -1.74 -9.77 1.36
C SER A 108 -3.21 -9.60 0.98
N LEU A 109 -4.07 -9.19 1.92
CA LEU A 109 -5.48 -8.86 1.62
C LEU A 109 -5.59 -7.64 0.70
N LEU A 110 -4.82 -6.57 0.99
CA LEU A 110 -4.75 -5.40 0.12
C LEU A 110 -4.23 -5.77 -1.26
N LEU A 111 -3.10 -6.46 -1.34
CA LEU A 111 -2.48 -6.86 -2.61
C LEU A 111 -3.47 -7.66 -3.47
N SER A 112 -4.16 -8.64 -2.89
CA SER A 112 -5.18 -9.41 -3.59
C SER A 112 -6.30 -8.53 -4.16
N THR A 113 -6.72 -7.50 -3.41
CA THR A 113 -7.78 -6.59 -3.84
C THR A 113 -7.30 -5.66 -4.95
N PHE A 114 -6.12 -5.06 -4.80
CA PHE A 114 -5.50 -4.22 -5.83
C PHE A 114 -5.23 -4.99 -7.10
N ASN A 115 -4.68 -6.21 -7.00
CA ASN A 115 -4.40 -7.04 -8.16
C ASN A 115 -5.67 -7.34 -8.98
N ARG A 116 -6.77 -7.68 -8.31
CA ARG A 116 -8.07 -7.87 -8.97
C ARG A 116 -8.54 -6.61 -9.70
N CYS A 117 -8.36 -5.43 -9.07
CA CYS A 117 -8.74 -4.17 -9.68
C CYS A 117 -7.86 -3.82 -10.89
N VAL A 118 -6.55 -4.01 -10.81
CA VAL A 118 -5.60 -3.81 -11.91
C VAL A 118 -5.99 -4.68 -13.12
N VAL A 119 -6.20 -5.97 -12.90
CA VAL A 119 -6.59 -6.91 -13.97
C VAL A 119 -7.97 -6.58 -14.52
N ALA A 120 -8.96 -6.30 -13.66
CA ALA A 120 -10.32 -5.95 -14.08
C ALA A 120 -10.37 -4.66 -14.92
N ASN A 121 -9.42 -3.76 -14.72
CA ASN A 121 -9.24 -2.54 -15.52
C ASN A 121 -8.40 -2.77 -16.79
N GLY A 122 -7.90 -3.97 -17.03
CA GLY A 122 -7.18 -4.32 -18.25
C GLY A 122 -5.70 -3.95 -18.26
N TYR A 123 -5.10 -3.76 -17.09
CA TYR A 123 -3.66 -3.50 -16.94
C TYR A 123 -2.88 -4.79 -16.64
N ILE A 124 -1.60 -4.81 -17.01
CA ILE A 124 -0.65 -5.89 -16.72
C ILE A 124 -0.05 -5.66 -15.34
N THR A 125 -0.21 -6.61 -14.43
CA THR A 125 0.25 -6.48 -13.03
C THR A 125 1.77 -6.55 -12.88
N GLN A 126 2.46 -7.21 -13.80
CA GLN A 126 3.91 -7.36 -13.82
C GLN A 126 4.65 -6.05 -14.12
N LEU A 127 4.01 -5.14 -14.87
CA LEU A 127 4.61 -3.86 -15.28
C LEU A 127 4.31 -2.78 -14.24
N GLY A 128 5.20 -2.59 -13.28
CA GLY A 128 5.07 -1.58 -12.22
C GLY A 128 5.48 -0.18 -12.64
N LEU A 129 5.28 0.75 -11.71
CA LEU A 129 5.77 2.14 -11.80
C LEU A 129 7.18 2.25 -11.25
N PHE A 130 7.41 1.68 -10.06
CA PHE A 130 8.68 1.69 -9.33
C PHE A 130 9.21 0.26 -9.08
N HIS A 131 8.36 -0.64 -8.58
CA HIS A 131 8.75 -2.03 -8.42
C HIS A 131 8.97 -2.69 -9.78
N ASP A 132 10.16 -3.23 -9.99
CA ASP A 132 10.57 -3.93 -11.22
C ASP A 132 11.31 -5.23 -10.89
N ASN A 133 10.73 -6.02 -9.99
CA ASN A 133 11.26 -7.32 -9.64
C ASN A 133 10.74 -8.37 -10.64
N VAL A 134 11.65 -8.98 -11.41
CA VAL A 134 11.34 -9.98 -12.44
C VAL A 134 10.63 -11.23 -11.91
N PHE A 135 10.75 -11.51 -10.61
CA PHE A 135 10.05 -12.63 -9.96
C PHE A 135 8.72 -12.23 -9.34
N ASN A 136 8.40 -10.93 -9.27
CA ASN A 136 7.15 -10.46 -8.71
C ASN A 136 6.10 -10.28 -9.81
N GLN A 137 5.04 -11.05 -9.74
CA GLN A 137 3.92 -10.97 -10.69
C GLN A 137 2.98 -9.80 -10.41
N PHE A 138 3.19 -9.03 -9.33
CA PHE A 138 2.26 -8.02 -8.81
C PHE A 138 2.90 -6.64 -8.64
N ASN A 139 3.93 -6.31 -9.42
CA ASN A 139 4.69 -5.06 -9.30
C ASN A 139 3.76 -3.83 -9.27
N LEU A 140 2.84 -3.69 -10.24
CA LEU A 140 1.90 -2.56 -10.28
C LEU A 140 0.95 -2.52 -9.08
N ALA A 141 0.41 -3.67 -8.69
CA ALA A 141 -0.46 -3.74 -7.53
C ALA A 141 0.29 -3.41 -6.22
N CYS A 142 1.56 -3.80 -6.11
CA CYS A 142 2.44 -3.42 -5.01
C CYS A 142 2.63 -1.90 -4.95
N ASP A 143 2.86 -1.25 -6.10
CA ASP A 143 3.02 0.21 -6.17
C ASP A 143 1.75 0.94 -5.72
N LEU A 144 0.61 0.56 -6.30
CA LEU A 144 -0.66 1.24 -6.07
C LEU A 144 -1.20 1.07 -4.65
N MET A 145 -0.85 -0.02 -3.95
CA MET A 145 -1.32 -0.25 -2.60
C MET A 145 -0.52 0.52 -1.52
N GLU A 146 0.62 1.11 -1.85
CA GLU A 146 1.49 1.75 -0.85
C GLU A 146 0.77 2.79 0.03
N PRO A 147 -0.07 3.73 -0.51
CA PRO A 147 -0.78 4.69 0.32
C PRO A 147 -1.85 4.06 1.23
N PHE A 148 -2.23 2.82 0.97
CA PHE A 148 -3.24 2.09 1.75
C PHE A 148 -2.64 1.19 2.83
N ARG A 149 -1.34 0.88 2.76
CA ARG A 149 -0.65 0.08 3.79
C ARG A 149 -0.84 0.62 5.21
N PRO A 150 -0.79 1.94 5.46
CA PRO A 150 -1.02 2.49 6.79
C PRO A 150 -2.37 2.10 7.42
N ILE A 151 -3.40 1.80 6.63
CA ILE A 151 -4.70 1.34 7.16
C ILE A 151 -4.53 -0.02 7.87
N VAL A 152 -3.72 -0.92 7.29
CA VAL A 152 -3.36 -2.20 7.90
C VAL A 152 -2.58 -1.97 9.20
N ASP A 153 -1.59 -1.07 9.15
CA ASP A 153 -0.74 -0.76 10.30
C ASP A 153 -1.57 -0.24 11.48
N MET A 154 -2.52 0.65 11.21
CA MET A 154 -3.46 1.16 12.19
C MET A 154 -4.32 0.04 12.78
N LYS A 155 -4.85 -0.84 11.94
CA LYS A 155 -5.65 -1.99 12.37
C LYS A 155 -4.85 -2.88 13.30
N VAL A 156 -3.66 -3.31 12.89
CA VAL A 156 -2.77 -4.15 13.68
C VAL A 156 -2.42 -3.50 15.02
N LYS A 157 -2.11 -2.19 15.03
CA LYS A 157 -1.81 -1.45 16.25
C LYS A 157 -3.00 -1.38 17.20
N LYS A 158 -4.22 -1.15 16.67
CA LYS A 158 -5.45 -1.10 17.47
C LYS A 158 -5.81 -2.46 18.08
N MET A 159 -5.60 -3.55 17.34
CA MET A 159 -5.92 -4.91 17.81
C MET A 159 -5.09 -5.34 19.02
N GLY A 160 -3.83 -4.92 19.14
CA GLY A 160 -3.01 -5.07 20.35
C GLY A 160 -2.87 -6.51 20.87
N PHE A 161 -2.79 -7.49 19.99
CA PHE A 161 -2.79 -8.92 20.33
C PHE A 161 -1.38 -9.49 20.57
N SER A 162 -1.30 -10.56 21.36
CA SER A 162 -0.06 -11.33 21.61
C SER A 162 0.07 -12.60 20.77
N PHE A 163 -0.98 -12.98 20.03
CA PHE A 163 -1.00 -14.12 19.10
C PHE A 163 -1.83 -13.77 17.88
N PHE A 164 -1.58 -14.44 16.76
CA PHE A 164 -2.27 -14.18 15.48
C PHE A 164 -2.79 -15.48 14.88
N GLU A 165 -4.01 -15.84 15.29
CA GLU A 165 -4.70 -17.07 14.91
C GLU A 165 -5.99 -16.78 14.13
N LYS A 166 -6.93 -17.70 14.16
CA LYS A 166 -8.14 -17.68 13.35
C LYS A 166 -9.02 -16.46 13.61
N GLU A 167 -9.26 -16.12 14.86
CA GLU A 167 -10.10 -14.97 15.26
C GLU A 167 -9.49 -13.66 14.79
N GLN A 168 -8.19 -13.45 15.01
CA GLN A 168 -7.48 -12.24 14.57
C GLN A 168 -7.44 -12.13 13.04
N LYS A 169 -7.34 -13.25 12.32
CA LYS A 169 -7.43 -13.27 10.86
C LYS A 169 -8.81 -12.87 10.36
N TYR A 170 -9.90 -13.34 11.01
CA TYR A 170 -11.25 -12.88 10.68
C TYR A 170 -11.43 -11.39 10.95
N GLU A 171 -10.91 -10.89 12.05
CA GLU A 171 -10.94 -9.46 12.34
C GLU A 171 -10.14 -8.66 11.30
N MET A 172 -8.99 -9.14 10.86
CA MET A 172 -8.22 -8.51 9.77
C MET A 172 -9.00 -8.48 8.44
N ILE A 173 -9.79 -9.50 8.12
CA ILE A 173 -10.62 -9.50 6.89
C ILE A 173 -11.67 -8.38 6.94
N SER A 174 -12.15 -7.99 8.13
CA SER A 174 -13.09 -6.87 8.27
C SER A 174 -12.51 -5.53 7.81
N LEU A 175 -11.18 -5.40 7.72
CA LEU A 175 -10.50 -4.23 7.18
C LEU A 175 -11.06 -3.80 5.80
N LEU A 176 -11.40 -4.77 4.96
CA LEU A 176 -11.94 -4.51 3.61
C LEU A 176 -13.32 -3.82 3.63
N LYS A 177 -13.99 -3.80 4.78
CA LYS A 177 -15.27 -3.14 5.01
C LYS A 177 -15.14 -1.86 5.84
N GLU A 178 -13.92 -1.45 6.21
CA GLU A 178 -13.73 -0.18 6.92
C GLU A 178 -13.97 0.99 5.98
N GLU A 179 -14.53 2.06 6.54
CA GLU A 179 -14.74 3.31 5.81
C GLU A 179 -13.43 4.09 5.74
N VAL A 180 -13.14 4.60 4.56
CA VAL A 180 -12.00 5.47 4.27
C VAL A 180 -12.49 6.73 3.56
N ILE A 181 -11.74 7.81 3.70
CA ILE A 181 -12.02 9.06 2.98
C ILE A 181 -11.15 9.11 1.74
N ILE A 182 -11.79 9.14 0.55
CA ILE A 182 -11.14 9.36 -0.73
C ILE A 182 -11.66 10.68 -1.31
N GLY A 183 -10.78 11.65 -1.49
CA GLY A 183 -11.19 13.02 -1.77
C GLY A 183 -12.08 13.53 -0.65
N ASN A 184 -13.34 13.88 -0.96
CA ASN A 184 -14.32 14.35 0.01
C ASN A 184 -15.47 13.35 0.25
N ARG A 185 -15.26 12.06 -0.01
CA ARG A 185 -16.30 11.01 0.10
C ARG A 185 -15.87 9.93 1.07
N ASN A 186 -16.82 9.47 1.89
CA ASN A 186 -16.67 8.24 2.67
C ASN A 186 -17.00 7.06 1.77
N GLU A 187 -16.08 6.12 1.65
CA GLU A 187 -16.23 4.90 0.87
C GLU A 187 -15.74 3.70 1.69
N TYR A 188 -16.31 2.54 1.45
CA TYR A 188 -15.68 1.31 1.94
C TYR A 188 -14.34 1.10 1.24
N LEU A 189 -13.34 0.60 1.97
CA LEU A 189 -12.00 0.36 1.42
C LEU A 189 -12.03 -0.40 0.09
N THR A 190 -12.87 -1.43 -0.03
CA THR A 190 -13.05 -2.19 -1.28
C THR A 190 -13.59 -1.35 -2.45
N ASN A 191 -14.32 -0.29 -2.19
CA ASN A 191 -14.82 0.62 -3.21
C ASN A 191 -13.79 1.71 -3.52
N ALA A 192 -13.12 2.23 -2.49
CA ALA A 192 -12.04 3.20 -2.63
C ALA A 192 -10.92 2.71 -3.56
N ILE A 193 -10.58 1.42 -3.49
CA ILE A 193 -9.57 0.79 -4.34
C ILE A 193 -10.01 0.73 -5.83
N LYS A 194 -11.30 0.83 -6.13
CA LYS A 194 -11.83 0.79 -7.50
C LYS A 194 -11.88 2.15 -8.19
N ILE A 195 -11.77 3.23 -7.42
CA ILE A 195 -11.80 4.62 -7.91
C ILE A 195 -10.44 4.99 -8.47
#